data_118d626bf19061c4c49f83b8c8ea7920
#
_entry.id   118d626bf19061c4c49f83b8c8ea7920
#
_cell.length_a   1.000
_cell.length_b   1.000
_cell.length_c   1.000
_cell.angle_alpha   90.00
_cell.angle_beta   90.00
_cell.angle_gamma   90.00
#
_symmetry.space_group_name_H-M   'P 1'
#
loop_
_entity.id
_entity.type
_entity.pdbx_description
1 polymer ?
#
loop_
_entity_poly.entity_id
_entity_poly.type
_entity_poly.pdbx_seq_one_letter_code
_entity_poly.pdbx_strand_id
1 'polypeptide(L)'
;MRLQVTTAAMAAMAITSAISLKGQELARPQPAASAQAVPPSMNTERHAAALAAASRALHYCTGLFTAGMSLEQIGATDRSVVAAATMKTDIDRVNKTVAVTYAADMPPRIAAWRPTLGCAQLPIGATMEAVKYLPRLPASLQHPNFDDRPWPMGDQQATADLPAALRARVDSVVAKAFDGETYRGSTWGVVVIRDGRIVAEKYAMGFDAHMPARTQSMCKSLAATVVGVGVKKGLVDIHKKAPLAEWRRPGDPRGQITLNDMLHMASGLYTEAAGDPQPELYTGGAAAAERSAVNIMDSPPGTRFVYAGSDTILSVRAVRQAVNDDLRFWAIPFEELLWKIGMTRTTPETDWNGDFMMSGQCWSTARDFGRFGLLYINNGLWNGERILPESWAKYVSTPSPANPAYGAQFWVYGLRDGLPPDAYSPNGAAGQYAMIVPSKNVIVVRRGIDRGPGFNITKFSADVIAALEAVEHP
;
A
#
# COMPACT_ATOMS: atom_id res chain seq x y z
N MET A 1 14.68 7.34 -91.28
CA MET A 1 13.47 8.07 -91.66
C MET A 1 13.15 9.07 -90.54
N ARG A 2 13.40 10.34 -90.78
CA ARG A 2 13.22 11.46 -89.88
C ARG A 2 11.77 11.90 -89.89
N LEU A 3 11.14 12.14 -88.77
CA LEU A 3 9.94 12.96 -88.71
C LEU A 3 10.11 13.99 -87.64
N GLN A 4 10.02 15.25 -88.04
CA GLN A 4 10.00 16.46 -87.20
C GLN A 4 8.62 16.61 -86.57
N VAL A 5 8.57 17.05 -85.32
CA VAL A 5 7.35 17.51 -84.68
C VAL A 5 7.55 18.98 -84.26
N THR A 6 6.69 19.77 -84.88
CA THR A 6 6.59 21.25 -84.69
C THR A 6 5.95 21.61 -83.34
N THR A 7 6.56 22.58 -82.66
CA THR A 7 6.05 23.25 -81.50
C THR A 7 4.97 24.27 -81.86
N ALA A 8 3.84 24.24 -81.23
CA ALA A 8 2.84 25.28 -81.20
C ALA A 8 2.80 25.94 -79.81
N ALA A 9 3.15 27.18 -79.71
CA ALA A 9 3.05 28.01 -78.55
C ALA A 9 1.62 28.56 -78.39
N MET A 10 0.93 28.31 -77.31
CA MET A 10 -0.28 29.04 -76.91
C MET A 10 0.06 30.00 -75.80
N ALA A 11 -0.16 31.26 -76.02
CA ALA A 11 -0.07 32.34 -75.08
C ALA A 11 -1.36 32.32 -74.22
N ALA A 12 -1.26 32.15 -72.89
CA ALA A 12 -2.34 32.31 -71.95
C ALA A 12 -2.22 33.73 -71.34
N MET A 13 -3.23 34.53 -71.56
CA MET A 13 -3.41 35.86 -70.95
C MET A 13 -3.84 35.66 -69.47
N ALA A 14 -2.97 36.08 -68.56
CA ALA A 14 -3.32 36.11 -67.12
C ALA A 14 -4.06 37.43 -66.82
N ILE A 15 -5.32 37.30 -66.43
CA ILE A 15 -6.10 38.40 -65.85
C ILE A 15 -5.88 38.34 -64.33
N THR A 16 -5.07 39.27 -63.85
CA THR A 16 -4.86 39.49 -62.40
C THR A 16 -5.98 40.33 -61.86
N SER A 17 -6.99 39.74 -61.24
CA SER A 17 -7.97 40.45 -60.38
C SER A 17 -7.35 40.55 -58.98
N ALA A 18 -6.88 41.73 -58.61
CA ALA A 18 -6.48 42.01 -57.23
C ALA A 18 -7.73 42.14 -56.36
N ILE A 19 -8.04 41.11 -55.59
CA ILE A 19 -9.03 41.20 -54.50
C ILE A 19 -8.27 41.76 -53.28
N SER A 20 -8.51 43.01 -52.98
CA SER A 20 -8.06 43.68 -51.74
C SER A 20 -8.82 43.08 -50.58
N LEU A 21 -8.26 42.10 -49.89
CA LEU A 21 -8.71 41.66 -48.59
C LEU A 21 -8.30 42.76 -47.57
N LYS A 22 -9.20 43.66 -47.25
CA LYS A 22 -9.11 44.47 -46.03
C LYS A 22 -9.07 43.48 -44.87
N GLY A 23 -7.90 43.34 -44.24
CA GLY A 23 -7.73 42.54 -43.01
C GLY A 23 -8.69 43.08 -41.93
N GLN A 24 -9.70 42.33 -41.58
CA GLN A 24 -10.32 42.50 -40.29
C GLN A 24 -9.26 42.10 -39.26
N GLU A 25 -8.76 43.13 -38.58
CA GLU A 25 -7.94 42.97 -37.40
C GLU A 25 -8.82 42.26 -36.36
N LEU A 26 -8.63 40.95 -36.18
CA LEU A 26 -9.27 40.21 -35.10
C LEU A 26 -8.82 40.90 -33.80
N ALA A 27 -9.76 41.58 -33.17
CA ALA A 27 -9.52 42.21 -31.87
C ALA A 27 -8.92 41.11 -30.94
N ARG A 28 -7.68 41.31 -30.51
CA ARG A 28 -7.09 40.44 -29.48
C ARG A 28 -8.03 40.45 -28.29
N PRO A 29 -8.42 39.31 -27.77
CA PRO A 29 -9.22 39.27 -26.55
C PRO A 29 -8.45 40.06 -25.49
N GLN A 30 -9.06 41.06 -24.91
CA GLN A 30 -8.49 41.76 -23.75
C GLN A 30 -8.19 40.66 -22.71
N PRO A 31 -7.00 40.66 -22.08
CA PRO A 31 -6.74 39.76 -20.98
C PRO A 31 -7.86 39.98 -19.96
N ALA A 32 -8.55 38.90 -19.63
CA ALA A 32 -9.50 38.88 -18.52
C ALA A 32 -8.82 39.55 -17.33
N ALA A 33 -9.53 40.47 -16.67
CA ALA A 33 -9.02 41.17 -15.50
C ALA A 33 -8.27 40.15 -14.65
N SER A 34 -6.97 40.39 -14.43
CA SER A 34 -6.07 39.44 -13.76
C SER A 34 -6.75 38.98 -12.46
N ALA A 35 -7.21 37.75 -12.41
CA ALA A 35 -7.50 37.13 -11.14
C ALA A 35 -6.27 37.38 -10.28
N GLN A 36 -6.41 38.10 -9.17
CA GLN A 36 -5.30 38.38 -8.28
C GLN A 36 -4.66 37.04 -7.95
N ALA A 37 -3.44 36.83 -8.43
CA ALA A 37 -2.72 35.59 -8.14
C ALA A 37 -2.58 35.48 -6.63
N VAL A 38 -3.20 34.47 -6.05
CA VAL A 38 -3.05 34.19 -4.62
C VAL A 38 -1.55 33.95 -4.39
N PRO A 39 -0.95 34.64 -3.40
CA PRO A 39 0.47 34.46 -3.12
C PRO A 39 0.81 32.95 -2.97
N PRO A 40 1.94 32.46 -3.50
CA PRO A 40 2.32 31.05 -3.43
C PRO A 40 2.28 30.47 -2.03
N SER A 41 2.63 31.27 -1.00
CA SER A 41 2.58 30.89 0.42
C SER A 41 1.15 30.53 0.90
N MET A 42 0.14 31.30 0.51
CA MET A 42 -1.25 31.04 0.90
C MET A 42 -1.81 29.78 0.22
N ASN A 43 -1.44 29.50 -1.03
CA ASN A 43 -1.83 28.27 -1.71
C ASN A 43 -1.19 27.05 -1.05
N THR A 44 0.07 27.15 -0.64
CA THR A 44 0.77 26.07 0.05
C THR A 44 0.16 25.77 1.42
N GLU A 45 -0.14 26.80 2.22
CA GLU A 45 -0.78 26.64 3.54
C GLU A 45 -2.18 26.06 3.44
N ARG A 46 -2.98 26.57 2.49
CA ARG A 46 -4.35 26.08 2.26
C ARG A 46 -4.35 24.61 1.81
N HIS A 47 -3.46 24.23 0.92
CA HIS A 47 -3.30 22.85 0.48
C HIS A 47 -2.83 21.95 1.61
N ALA A 48 -1.83 22.36 2.37
CA ALA A 48 -1.34 21.65 3.55
C ALA A 48 -2.45 21.44 4.60
N ALA A 49 -3.30 22.45 4.82
CA ALA A 49 -4.46 22.32 5.72
C ALA A 49 -5.48 21.30 5.20
N ALA A 50 -5.74 21.28 3.88
CA ALA A 50 -6.62 20.28 3.27
C ALA A 50 -6.07 18.86 3.42
N LEU A 51 -4.74 18.65 3.25
CA LEU A 51 -4.10 17.35 3.44
C LEU A 51 -4.14 16.90 4.92
N ALA A 52 -3.87 17.81 5.86
CA ALA A 52 -3.92 17.53 7.29
C ALA A 52 -5.34 17.15 7.73
N ALA A 53 -6.37 17.88 7.27
CA ALA A 53 -7.76 17.56 7.55
C ALA A 53 -8.17 16.19 6.99
N ALA A 54 -7.71 15.87 5.78
CA ALA A 54 -7.97 14.56 5.17
C ALA A 54 -7.28 13.43 5.91
N SER A 55 -6.02 13.62 6.31
CA SER A 55 -5.29 12.65 7.12
C SER A 55 -6.04 12.34 8.41
N ARG A 56 -6.54 13.38 9.11
CA ARG A 56 -7.36 13.23 10.30
C ARG A 56 -8.68 12.52 10.00
N ALA A 57 -9.41 12.94 8.95
CA ALA A 57 -10.68 12.33 8.57
C ALA A 57 -10.52 10.83 8.29
N LEU A 58 -9.51 10.45 7.50
CA LEU A 58 -9.23 9.07 7.14
C LEU A 58 -8.80 8.25 8.36
N HIS A 59 -7.92 8.80 9.19
CA HIS A 59 -7.43 8.10 10.39
C HIS A 59 -8.54 7.84 11.41
N TYR A 60 -9.41 8.82 11.64
CA TYR A 60 -10.58 8.65 12.52
C TYR A 60 -11.60 7.68 11.92
N CYS A 61 -11.88 7.78 10.61
CA CYS A 61 -12.79 6.85 9.95
C CYS A 61 -12.32 5.40 10.10
N THR A 62 -11.06 5.14 9.77
CA THR A 62 -10.52 3.77 9.83
C THR A 62 -10.35 3.29 11.26
N GLY A 63 -9.83 4.13 12.15
CA GLY A 63 -9.69 3.79 13.57
C GLY A 63 -11.01 3.39 14.21
N LEU A 64 -12.08 4.18 13.99
CA LEU A 64 -13.40 3.92 14.56
C LEU A 64 -14.11 2.74 13.89
N PHE A 65 -14.17 2.71 12.55
CA PHE A 65 -15.12 1.85 11.84
C PHE A 65 -14.48 0.58 11.28
N THR A 66 -13.16 0.57 11.05
CA THR A 66 -12.44 -0.63 10.62
C THR A 66 -11.73 -1.30 11.79
N ALA A 67 -11.05 -0.53 12.65
CA ALA A 67 -10.25 -1.07 13.74
C ALA A 67 -11.00 -1.20 15.09
N GLY A 68 -12.17 -0.56 15.23
CA GLY A 68 -12.91 -0.59 16.49
C GLY A 68 -12.23 0.16 17.66
N MET A 69 -11.30 1.07 17.38
CA MET A 69 -10.56 1.83 18.36
C MET A 69 -11.43 2.86 19.09
N SER A 70 -11.10 3.14 20.35
CA SER A 70 -11.63 4.30 21.06
C SER A 70 -11.05 5.61 20.49
N LEU A 71 -11.73 6.74 20.77
CA LEU A 71 -11.20 8.07 20.39
C LEU A 71 -9.85 8.38 21.07
N GLU A 72 -9.65 7.89 22.27
CA GLU A 72 -8.38 8.01 23.00
C GLU A 72 -7.25 7.26 22.30
N GLN A 73 -7.49 6.00 21.90
CA GLN A 73 -6.52 5.19 21.15
C GLN A 73 -6.20 5.82 19.79
N ILE A 74 -7.20 6.35 19.09
CA ILE A 74 -7.01 7.07 17.82
C ILE A 74 -6.14 8.30 18.05
N GLY A 75 -6.45 9.12 19.05
CA GLY A 75 -5.66 10.30 19.39
C GLY A 75 -4.21 9.98 19.77
N ALA A 76 -3.97 8.88 20.47
CA ALA A 76 -2.63 8.41 20.82
C ALA A 76 -1.84 7.94 19.58
N THR A 77 -2.51 7.49 18.54
CA THR A 77 -1.91 6.95 17.31
C THR A 77 -1.89 7.93 16.14
N ASP A 78 -2.61 9.05 16.25
CA ASP A 78 -2.69 10.09 15.21
C ASP A 78 -1.34 10.80 15.06
N ARG A 79 -0.74 10.65 13.89
CA ARG A 79 0.53 11.29 13.49
C ARG A 79 0.34 12.60 12.69
N SER A 80 -0.86 12.87 12.20
CA SER A 80 -1.20 14.08 11.42
C SER A 80 -1.39 15.35 12.29
N VAL A 81 -1.00 15.30 13.44
CA VAL A 81 -1.48 15.73 14.74
C VAL A 81 -1.45 17.23 15.02
N VAL A 82 -0.47 18.00 14.56
CA VAL A 82 -0.33 19.37 15.12
C VAL A 82 -1.20 20.37 14.36
N ALA A 83 -1.23 20.33 13.05
CA ALA A 83 -2.00 21.28 12.23
C ALA A 83 -3.52 21.00 12.26
N ALA A 84 -3.93 19.75 12.44
CA ALA A 84 -5.34 19.35 12.44
C ALA A 84 -5.96 19.20 13.82
N ALA A 85 -5.19 19.31 14.92
CA ALA A 85 -5.68 19.11 16.28
C ALA A 85 -6.82 20.10 16.69
N THR A 86 -6.78 21.31 16.14
CA THR A 86 -7.78 22.37 16.37
C THR A 86 -8.91 22.38 15.35
N MET A 87 -8.84 21.52 14.30
CA MET A 87 -9.85 21.47 13.25
C MET A 87 -11.14 20.80 13.74
N LYS A 88 -12.28 21.42 13.42
CA LYS A 88 -13.59 20.84 13.75
C LYS A 88 -13.73 19.50 13.03
N THR A 89 -14.00 18.44 13.82
CA THR A 89 -14.19 17.07 13.35
C THR A 89 -15.60 16.61 13.69
N ASP A 90 -16.39 16.33 12.67
CA ASP A 90 -17.75 15.81 12.78
C ASP A 90 -17.74 14.31 12.46
N ILE A 91 -18.22 13.48 13.38
CA ILE A 91 -18.26 12.01 13.26
C ILE A 91 -19.72 11.56 13.21
N ASP A 92 -20.13 11.06 12.06
CA ASP A 92 -21.44 10.43 11.89
C ASP A 92 -21.29 8.90 12.03
N ARG A 93 -21.75 8.39 13.17
CA ARG A 93 -21.67 6.94 13.46
C ARG A 93 -22.72 6.11 12.74
N VAL A 94 -23.82 6.73 12.32
CA VAL A 94 -24.91 6.05 11.57
C VAL A 94 -24.47 5.81 10.14
N ASN A 95 -24.02 6.86 9.46
CA ASN A 95 -23.55 6.79 8.07
C ASN A 95 -22.06 6.39 7.97
N LYS A 96 -21.38 6.22 9.13
CA LYS A 96 -19.95 5.86 9.23
C LYS A 96 -19.06 6.78 8.38
N THR A 97 -19.23 8.09 8.57
CA THR A 97 -18.44 9.13 7.91
C THR A 97 -17.73 10.02 8.93
N VAL A 98 -16.59 10.57 8.53
CA VAL A 98 -15.86 11.58 9.29
C VAL A 98 -15.59 12.77 8.38
N ALA A 99 -16.00 13.96 8.82
CA ALA A 99 -15.80 15.21 8.12
C ALA A 99 -14.94 16.16 8.95
N VAL A 100 -13.89 16.74 8.33
CA VAL A 100 -12.97 17.67 9.01
C VAL A 100 -12.92 18.98 8.24
N THR A 101 -13.34 20.08 8.91
CA THR A 101 -13.37 21.42 8.34
C THR A 101 -11.98 22.04 8.39
N TYR A 102 -11.49 22.55 7.26
CA TYR A 102 -10.17 23.18 7.14
C TYR A 102 -10.21 24.62 6.59
N ALA A 103 -11.29 25.00 5.94
CA ALA A 103 -11.51 26.35 5.40
C ALA A 103 -13.00 26.68 5.40
N ALA A 104 -13.33 27.97 5.57
CA ALA A 104 -14.74 28.41 5.66
C ALA A 104 -15.47 28.38 4.31
N ASP A 105 -14.74 28.49 3.22
CA ASP A 105 -15.23 28.60 1.84
C ASP A 105 -15.11 27.29 1.05
N MET A 106 -14.77 26.19 1.71
CA MET A 106 -14.66 24.86 1.10
C MET A 106 -15.44 23.81 1.88
N PRO A 107 -16.01 22.80 1.19
CA PRO A 107 -16.53 21.62 1.86
C PRO A 107 -15.47 20.99 2.77
N PRO A 108 -15.87 20.37 3.89
CA PRO A 108 -14.94 19.64 4.75
C PRO A 108 -14.28 18.49 3.99
N ARG A 109 -13.13 18.03 4.46
CA ARG A 109 -12.54 16.78 3.98
C ARG A 109 -13.31 15.63 4.58
N ILE A 110 -13.72 14.69 3.72
CA ILE A 110 -14.64 13.61 4.09
C ILE A 110 -13.98 12.26 3.85
N ALA A 111 -13.97 11.40 4.87
CA ALA A 111 -13.69 9.98 4.74
C ALA A 111 -14.96 9.18 5.07
N ALA A 112 -15.26 8.15 4.28
CA ALA A 112 -16.44 7.31 4.46
C ALA A 112 -16.08 5.84 4.44
N TRP A 113 -16.64 5.09 5.42
CA TRP A 113 -16.44 3.66 5.56
C TRP A 113 -17.38 2.85 4.66
N ARG A 114 -16.89 1.73 4.20
CA ARG A 114 -17.64 0.75 3.40
C ARG A 114 -17.40 -0.66 3.94
N PRO A 115 -18.39 -1.53 3.92
CA PRO A 115 -18.17 -2.94 4.29
C PRO A 115 -17.01 -3.53 3.49
N THR A 116 -16.17 -4.30 4.15
CA THR A 116 -14.99 -5.02 3.60
C THR A 116 -13.89 -4.12 3.03
N LEU A 117 -14.22 -3.05 2.29
CA LEU A 117 -13.26 -2.13 1.66
C LEU A 117 -12.76 -1.00 2.58
N GLY A 118 -13.23 -0.93 3.82
CA GLY A 118 -12.80 0.09 4.79
C GLY A 118 -13.12 1.52 4.37
N CYS A 119 -12.30 2.47 4.80
CA CYS A 119 -12.51 3.89 4.54
C CYS A 119 -11.90 4.34 3.21
N ALA A 120 -12.57 5.27 2.53
CA ALA A 120 -12.00 6.03 1.43
C ALA A 120 -12.07 7.53 1.73
N GLN A 121 -11.01 8.25 1.36
CA GLN A 121 -10.94 9.69 1.38
C GLN A 121 -11.54 10.26 0.09
N LEU A 122 -12.54 11.13 0.21
CA LEU A 122 -13.11 11.82 -0.95
C LEU A 122 -12.17 12.92 -1.48
N PRO A 123 -12.27 13.27 -2.79
CA PRO A 123 -11.53 14.38 -3.38
C PRO A 123 -11.74 15.72 -2.65
N ILE A 124 -10.77 16.63 -2.76
CA ILE A 124 -10.94 18.02 -2.29
C ILE A 124 -12.11 18.65 -3.05
N GLY A 125 -13.01 19.30 -2.31
CA GLY A 125 -14.22 19.93 -2.87
C GLY A 125 -15.41 18.98 -3.01
N ALA A 126 -15.26 17.68 -2.77
CA ALA A 126 -16.38 16.75 -2.74
C ALA A 126 -17.30 17.01 -1.54
N THR A 127 -18.60 16.79 -1.72
CA THR A 127 -19.62 16.87 -0.68
C THR A 127 -20.05 15.47 -0.23
N MET A 128 -20.88 15.38 0.80
CA MET A 128 -21.47 14.11 1.28
C MET A 128 -22.22 13.32 0.19
N GLU A 129 -22.75 14.01 -0.82
CA GLU A 129 -23.39 13.38 -1.99
C GLU A 129 -22.47 12.39 -2.71
N ALA A 130 -21.15 12.64 -2.72
CA ALA A 130 -20.18 11.78 -3.38
C ALA A 130 -20.00 10.40 -2.70
N VAL A 131 -20.41 10.25 -1.44
CA VAL A 131 -20.29 8.98 -0.68
C VAL A 131 -21.06 7.84 -1.36
N LYS A 132 -22.17 8.13 -2.02
CA LYS A 132 -22.98 7.11 -2.72
C LYS A 132 -22.31 6.50 -3.94
N TYR A 133 -21.29 7.19 -4.49
CA TYR A 133 -20.56 6.74 -5.67
C TYR A 133 -19.28 5.98 -5.31
N LEU A 134 -18.93 5.86 -4.02
CA LEU A 134 -17.76 5.10 -3.62
C LEU A 134 -17.88 3.62 -4.01
N PRO A 135 -16.79 2.99 -4.44
CA PRO A 135 -16.73 1.56 -4.71
C PRO A 135 -17.28 0.73 -3.54
N ARG A 136 -18.09 -0.27 -3.86
CA ARG A 136 -18.67 -1.19 -2.87
C ARG A 136 -18.69 -2.60 -3.42
N LEU A 137 -18.38 -3.56 -2.59
CA LEU A 137 -18.60 -4.98 -2.89
C LEU A 137 -20.09 -5.30 -2.73
N PRO A 138 -20.60 -6.29 -3.48
CA PRO A 138 -22.00 -6.70 -3.35
C PRO A 138 -22.26 -7.28 -1.96
N ALA A 139 -23.48 -7.07 -1.44
CA ALA A 139 -23.88 -7.56 -0.12
C ALA A 139 -23.86 -9.11 -0.01
N SER A 140 -23.87 -9.80 -1.13
CA SER A 140 -23.70 -11.26 -1.19
C SER A 140 -22.30 -11.73 -0.82
N LEU A 141 -21.28 -10.86 -0.95
CA LEU A 141 -19.93 -11.14 -0.48
C LEU A 141 -19.86 -10.89 1.03
N GLN A 142 -20.17 -11.94 1.79
CA GLN A 142 -20.17 -11.86 3.23
C GLN A 142 -18.77 -12.06 3.79
N HIS A 143 -18.38 -11.18 4.70
CA HIS A 143 -17.13 -11.32 5.45
C HIS A 143 -17.21 -12.55 6.35
N PRO A 144 -16.30 -13.55 6.21
CA PRO A 144 -16.35 -14.75 7.01
C PRO A 144 -15.95 -14.49 8.47
N ASN A 145 -16.59 -15.19 9.38
CA ASN A 145 -16.13 -15.33 10.76
C ASN A 145 -15.52 -16.72 10.94
N PHE A 146 -14.23 -16.79 11.25
CA PHE A 146 -13.50 -18.03 11.47
C PHE A 146 -13.00 -18.19 12.91
N ASP A 147 -13.43 -17.34 13.84
CA ASP A 147 -12.94 -17.33 15.23
C ASP A 147 -13.07 -18.69 15.91
N ASP A 148 -14.13 -19.43 15.61
CA ASP A 148 -14.40 -20.76 16.17
C ASP A 148 -13.62 -21.88 15.46
N ARG A 149 -12.84 -21.57 14.43
CA ARG A 149 -12.03 -22.59 13.76
C ARG A 149 -10.68 -22.77 14.45
N PRO A 150 -10.06 -23.95 14.34
CA PRO A 150 -8.70 -24.15 14.81
C PRO A 150 -7.70 -23.22 14.08
N TRP A 151 -6.65 -22.84 14.81
CA TRP A 151 -5.48 -22.17 14.20
C TRP A 151 -4.84 -23.05 13.11
N PRO A 152 -4.39 -22.53 11.97
CA PRO A 152 -4.29 -21.09 11.64
C PRO A 152 -5.51 -20.51 10.90
N MET A 153 -6.55 -21.28 10.60
CA MET A 153 -7.73 -20.72 9.92
C MET A 153 -8.56 -19.81 10.82
N GLY A 154 -8.65 -20.15 12.09
CA GLY A 154 -9.29 -19.34 13.13
C GLY A 154 -8.35 -19.14 14.31
N ASP A 155 -8.91 -18.87 15.49
CA ASP A 155 -8.16 -18.51 16.68
C ASP A 155 -8.19 -19.56 17.81
N GLN A 156 -8.89 -20.69 17.58
CA GLN A 156 -8.96 -21.76 18.56
C GLN A 156 -7.65 -22.55 18.64
N GLN A 157 -7.24 -22.91 19.86
CA GLN A 157 -6.02 -23.70 20.12
C GLN A 157 -4.76 -23.14 19.42
N ALA A 158 -4.65 -21.80 19.33
CA ALA A 158 -3.57 -21.14 18.61
C ALA A 158 -2.21 -21.38 19.26
N THR A 159 -2.15 -21.41 20.59
CA THR A 159 -0.91 -21.48 21.36
C THR A 159 -0.40 -22.92 21.45
N ALA A 160 0.90 -23.11 21.22
CA ALA A 160 1.58 -24.38 21.42
C ALA A 160 1.71 -24.71 22.92
N ASP A 161 1.66 -25.99 23.24
CA ASP A 161 2.09 -26.49 24.55
C ASP A 161 3.62 -26.63 24.55
N LEU A 162 4.28 -25.84 25.38
CA LEU A 162 5.74 -25.82 25.48
C LEU A 162 6.19 -26.29 26.86
N PRO A 163 7.37 -26.97 26.97
CA PRO A 163 8.02 -27.20 28.25
C PRO A 163 8.14 -25.89 29.06
N ALA A 164 7.92 -25.94 30.36
CA ALA A 164 7.84 -24.75 31.22
C ALA A 164 9.10 -23.87 31.13
N ALA A 165 10.28 -24.48 31.10
CA ALA A 165 11.54 -23.74 30.99
C ALA A 165 11.71 -23.03 29.62
N LEU A 166 11.30 -23.69 28.52
CA LEU A 166 11.31 -23.06 27.20
C LEU A 166 10.33 -21.90 27.14
N ARG A 167 9.10 -22.08 27.65
CA ARG A 167 8.10 -21.02 27.73
C ARG A 167 8.64 -19.81 28.50
N ALA A 168 9.22 -20.04 29.71
CA ALA A 168 9.76 -18.96 30.53
C ALA A 168 10.88 -18.18 29.81
N ARG A 169 11.77 -18.86 29.06
CA ARG A 169 12.82 -18.19 28.28
C ARG A 169 12.23 -17.31 27.17
N VAL A 170 11.30 -17.83 26.39
CA VAL A 170 10.69 -17.08 25.28
C VAL A 170 9.87 -15.92 25.80
N ASP A 171 9.06 -16.13 26.84
CA ASP A 171 8.25 -15.09 27.49
C ASP A 171 9.11 -13.96 28.08
N SER A 172 10.29 -14.31 28.64
CA SER A 172 11.27 -13.32 29.13
C SER A 172 11.78 -12.43 28.00
N VAL A 173 12.12 -12.98 26.83
CA VAL A 173 12.54 -12.19 25.66
C VAL A 173 11.39 -11.32 25.14
N VAL A 174 10.19 -11.90 25.02
CA VAL A 174 8.99 -11.16 24.56
C VAL A 174 8.62 -10.03 25.52
N ALA A 175 8.77 -10.23 26.84
CA ALA A 175 8.49 -9.18 27.84
C ALA A 175 9.38 -7.95 27.62
N LYS A 176 10.64 -8.12 27.26
CA LYS A 176 11.60 -7.03 26.97
C LYS A 176 11.23 -6.22 25.72
N ALA A 177 10.39 -6.74 24.83
CA ALA A 177 9.89 -5.95 23.71
C ALA A 177 8.92 -4.83 24.15
N PHE A 178 8.47 -4.84 25.40
CA PHE A 178 7.52 -3.88 25.97
C PHE A 178 8.14 -2.93 26.99
N ASP A 179 9.42 -3.08 27.35
CA ASP A 179 10.09 -2.21 28.33
C ASP A 179 10.49 -0.83 27.78
N GLY A 180 10.49 -0.67 26.46
CA GLY A 180 10.90 0.56 25.77
C GLY A 180 12.42 0.78 25.69
N GLU A 181 13.23 -0.05 26.35
CA GLU A 181 14.68 0.11 26.51
C GLU A 181 15.48 -0.92 25.72
N THR A 182 15.27 -2.22 25.99
CA THR A 182 16.08 -3.33 25.45
C THR A 182 16.11 -3.34 23.92
N TYR A 183 14.95 -3.21 23.29
CA TYR A 183 14.80 -3.17 21.83
C TYR A 183 14.29 -1.81 21.33
N ARG A 184 14.09 -0.85 22.24
CA ARG A 184 13.52 0.47 21.97
C ARG A 184 12.07 0.40 21.46
N GLY A 185 11.52 1.55 21.07
CA GLY A 185 10.18 1.67 20.49
C GLY A 185 9.03 1.51 21.49
N SER A 186 7.79 1.63 21.00
CA SER A 186 6.57 1.47 21.77
C SER A 186 5.74 0.34 21.18
N THR A 187 5.74 -0.81 21.84
CA THR A 187 5.15 -2.05 21.35
C THR A 187 3.69 -2.20 21.78
N TRP A 188 2.81 -2.54 20.82
CA TRP A 188 1.40 -2.86 21.09
C TRP A 188 1.13 -4.35 21.15
N GLY A 189 1.82 -5.12 20.30
CA GLY A 189 1.63 -6.54 20.23
C GLY A 189 2.83 -7.25 19.64
N VAL A 190 3.07 -8.45 20.16
CA VAL A 190 4.07 -9.39 19.67
C VAL A 190 3.40 -10.75 19.50
N VAL A 191 3.64 -11.41 18.38
CA VAL A 191 3.29 -12.81 18.14
C VAL A 191 4.52 -13.53 17.62
N VAL A 192 4.91 -14.62 18.28
CA VAL A 192 5.99 -15.51 17.85
C VAL A 192 5.39 -16.84 17.44
N ILE A 193 5.69 -17.26 16.23
CA ILE A 193 5.25 -18.54 15.69
C ILE A 193 6.48 -19.41 15.41
N ARG A 194 6.43 -20.66 15.81
CA ARG A 194 7.36 -21.71 15.44
C ARG A 194 6.61 -22.97 15.04
N ASP A 195 7.07 -23.61 13.97
CA ASP A 195 6.48 -24.86 13.46
C ASP A 195 4.94 -24.76 13.28
N GLY A 196 4.48 -23.62 12.77
CA GLY A 196 3.07 -23.36 12.48
C GLY A 196 2.20 -22.98 13.69
N ARG A 197 2.73 -22.96 14.93
CA ARG A 197 1.99 -22.68 16.17
C ARG A 197 2.50 -21.44 16.87
N ILE A 198 1.59 -20.70 17.52
CA ILE A 198 1.98 -19.56 18.37
C ILE A 198 2.69 -20.09 19.62
N VAL A 199 3.96 -19.73 19.79
CA VAL A 199 4.79 -20.13 20.94
C VAL A 199 4.85 -19.05 22.01
N ALA A 200 4.64 -17.78 21.64
CA ALA A 200 4.45 -16.66 22.56
C ALA A 200 3.60 -15.57 21.93
N GLU A 201 2.79 -14.93 22.76
CA GLU A 201 1.92 -13.83 22.35
C GLU A 201 1.72 -12.88 23.52
N LYS A 202 1.88 -11.57 23.29
CA LYS A 202 1.67 -10.53 24.30
C LYS A 202 1.18 -9.24 23.68
N TYR A 203 0.26 -8.57 24.36
CA TYR A 203 -0.29 -7.27 23.97
C TYR A 203 -0.14 -6.26 25.11
N ALA A 204 0.04 -4.99 24.75
CA ALA A 204 -0.03 -3.88 25.70
C ALA A 204 -1.48 -3.65 26.15
N MET A 205 -1.65 -2.97 27.28
CA MET A 205 -2.98 -2.62 27.77
C MET A 205 -3.79 -1.84 26.72
N GLY A 206 -5.02 -2.26 26.51
CA GLY A 206 -5.92 -1.68 25.50
C GLY A 206 -5.74 -2.22 24.07
N PHE A 207 -4.85 -3.20 23.88
CA PHE A 207 -4.67 -3.92 22.60
C PHE A 207 -4.86 -5.42 22.80
N ASP A 208 -5.31 -6.11 21.78
CA ASP A 208 -5.55 -7.55 21.80
C ASP A 208 -5.26 -8.21 20.45
N ALA A 209 -5.50 -9.51 20.39
CA ALA A 209 -5.28 -10.33 19.21
C ALA A 209 -6.19 -9.95 18.02
N HIS A 210 -7.32 -9.33 18.30
CA HIS A 210 -8.38 -9.04 17.32
C HIS A 210 -8.40 -7.58 16.86
N MET A 211 -7.64 -6.70 17.50
CA MET A 211 -7.59 -5.28 17.13
C MET A 211 -6.65 -5.06 15.93
N PRO A 212 -7.17 -4.68 14.74
CA PRO A 212 -6.33 -4.31 13.63
C PRO A 212 -5.61 -2.97 13.91
N ALA A 213 -4.37 -2.89 13.49
CA ALA A 213 -3.62 -1.63 13.47
C ALA A 213 -3.14 -1.31 12.06
N ARG A 214 -2.93 -0.03 11.75
CA ARG A 214 -2.43 0.39 10.44
C ARG A 214 -1.09 -0.30 10.16
N THR A 215 -0.99 -0.95 9.01
CA THR A 215 0.19 -1.75 8.66
C THR A 215 1.35 -0.90 8.15
N GLN A 216 1.04 0.34 7.76
CA GLN A 216 2.00 1.13 7.01
C GLN A 216 2.53 0.32 5.81
N SER A 217 3.81 0.44 5.51
CA SER A 217 4.42 -0.21 4.33
C SER A 217 4.46 -1.75 4.34
N MET A 218 4.09 -2.44 5.44
CA MET A 218 3.88 -3.90 5.35
C MET A 218 2.80 -4.25 4.32
N CYS A 219 1.89 -3.31 4.04
CA CYS A 219 0.86 -3.43 3.01
C CYS A 219 1.45 -3.66 1.60
N LYS A 220 2.68 -3.20 1.33
CA LYS A 220 3.38 -3.43 0.06
C LYS A 220 3.62 -4.90 -0.21
N SER A 221 3.94 -5.65 0.85
CA SER A 221 4.11 -7.10 0.73
C SER A 221 2.77 -7.81 0.46
N LEU A 222 1.66 -7.30 1.02
CA LEU A 222 0.32 -7.77 0.64
C LEU A 222 0.04 -7.47 -0.84
N ALA A 223 0.41 -6.28 -1.34
CA ALA A 223 0.28 -5.93 -2.76
C ALA A 223 1.04 -6.91 -3.67
N ALA A 224 2.33 -7.19 -3.34
CA ALA A 224 3.09 -8.20 -4.07
C ALA A 224 2.42 -9.57 -4.04
N THR A 225 1.81 -9.93 -2.92
CA THR A 225 1.09 -11.22 -2.78
C THR A 225 -0.17 -11.25 -3.65
N VAL A 226 -0.91 -10.14 -3.75
CA VAL A 226 -2.05 -10.00 -4.69
C VAL A 226 -1.58 -10.12 -6.15
N VAL A 227 -0.44 -9.51 -6.49
CA VAL A 227 0.18 -9.70 -7.82
C VAL A 227 0.55 -11.17 -8.03
N GLY A 228 1.11 -11.84 -7.01
CA GLY A 228 1.42 -13.27 -7.03
C GLY A 228 0.19 -14.16 -7.29
N VAL A 229 -0.94 -13.83 -6.67
CA VAL A 229 -2.23 -14.45 -6.99
C VAL A 229 -2.62 -14.20 -8.45
N GLY A 230 -2.44 -12.98 -8.95
CA GLY A 230 -2.67 -12.64 -10.35
C GLY A 230 -1.80 -13.46 -11.31
N VAL A 231 -0.52 -13.65 -10.98
CA VAL A 231 0.41 -14.52 -11.75
C VAL A 231 -0.06 -15.98 -11.71
N LYS A 232 -0.41 -16.51 -10.53
CA LYS A 232 -0.92 -17.88 -10.37
C LYS A 232 -2.18 -18.14 -11.20
N LYS A 233 -3.02 -17.12 -11.36
CA LYS A 233 -4.26 -17.19 -12.15
C LYS A 233 -4.03 -16.91 -13.66
N GLY A 234 -2.80 -16.62 -14.08
CA GLY A 234 -2.48 -16.26 -15.47
C GLY A 234 -3.04 -14.90 -15.91
N LEU A 235 -3.40 -14.03 -14.97
CA LEU A 235 -3.92 -12.68 -15.26
C LEU A 235 -2.80 -11.73 -15.70
N VAL A 236 -1.64 -11.84 -15.06
CA VAL A 236 -0.49 -10.97 -15.32
C VAL A 236 0.81 -11.79 -15.42
N ASP A 237 1.74 -11.27 -16.21
CA ASP A 237 3.12 -11.75 -16.31
C ASP A 237 4.05 -10.63 -15.82
N ILE A 238 4.87 -10.93 -14.79
CA ILE A 238 5.74 -9.92 -14.17
C ILE A 238 6.86 -9.45 -15.08
N HIS A 239 7.21 -10.19 -16.10
CA HIS A 239 8.27 -9.84 -17.08
C HIS A 239 7.74 -9.19 -18.34
N LYS A 240 6.43 -9.17 -18.52
CA LYS A 240 5.82 -8.52 -19.68
C LYS A 240 5.95 -7.00 -19.57
N LYS A 241 6.46 -6.37 -20.64
CA LYS A 241 6.57 -4.91 -20.77
C LYS A 241 5.21 -4.25 -20.93
N ALA A 242 5.15 -2.95 -20.61
CA ALA A 242 3.95 -2.13 -20.67
C ALA A 242 2.73 -2.76 -19.97
N PRO A 243 2.85 -3.08 -18.65
CA PRO A 243 1.78 -3.75 -17.93
C PRO A 243 0.51 -2.88 -17.84
N LEU A 244 0.67 -1.55 -17.89
CA LEU A 244 -0.43 -0.59 -17.85
C LEU A 244 -0.83 -0.14 -19.26
N ALA A 245 -2.13 0.04 -19.49
CA ALA A 245 -2.68 0.49 -20.76
C ALA A 245 -2.17 1.90 -21.13
N GLU A 246 -2.00 2.76 -20.13
CA GLU A 246 -1.52 4.15 -20.27
C GLU A 246 -0.12 4.23 -20.91
N TRP A 247 0.70 3.18 -20.80
CA TRP A 247 2.09 3.16 -21.26
C TRP A 247 2.28 2.46 -22.63
N ARG A 248 1.18 2.02 -23.28
CA ARG A 248 1.24 1.27 -24.54
C ARG A 248 1.32 2.14 -25.78
N ARG A 249 1.30 3.47 -25.62
CA ARG A 249 1.43 4.39 -26.74
C ARG A 249 2.81 4.22 -27.40
N PRO A 250 2.89 4.10 -28.74
CA PRO A 250 4.17 4.07 -29.43
C PRO A 250 5.04 5.27 -29.08
N GLY A 251 6.31 5.02 -28.71
CA GLY A 251 7.27 6.05 -28.33
C GLY A 251 7.22 6.46 -26.85
N ASP A 252 6.30 5.93 -26.04
CA ASP A 252 6.30 6.15 -24.59
C ASP A 252 7.43 5.32 -23.94
N PRO A 253 8.43 5.93 -23.29
CA PRO A 253 9.53 5.20 -22.67
C PRO A 253 9.08 4.29 -21.52
N ARG A 254 7.96 4.62 -20.84
CA ARG A 254 7.37 3.80 -19.77
C ARG A 254 6.87 2.44 -20.29
N GLY A 255 6.70 2.31 -21.60
CA GLY A 255 6.42 1.04 -22.26
C GLY A 255 7.49 -0.04 -22.06
N GLN A 256 8.69 0.32 -21.57
CA GLN A 256 9.75 -0.64 -21.20
C GLN A 256 9.63 -1.19 -19.79
N ILE A 257 8.89 -0.54 -18.90
CA ILE A 257 8.68 -0.96 -17.51
C ILE A 257 7.96 -2.30 -17.47
N THR A 258 8.37 -3.16 -16.54
CA THR A 258 7.71 -4.42 -16.21
C THR A 258 7.12 -4.40 -14.80
N LEU A 259 6.23 -5.34 -14.47
CA LEU A 259 5.79 -5.54 -13.09
C LEU A 259 6.98 -5.91 -12.18
N ASN A 260 7.95 -6.65 -12.71
CA ASN A 260 9.17 -6.99 -11.97
C ASN A 260 9.95 -5.73 -11.55
N ASP A 261 10.07 -4.74 -12.42
CA ASP A 261 10.77 -3.49 -12.08
C ASP A 261 10.01 -2.73 -10.96
N MET A 262 8.69 -2.64 -11.05
CA MET A 262 7.87 -1.98 -10.03
C MET A 262 7.91 -2.73 -8.69
N LEU A 263 7.82 -4.07 -8.70
CA LEU A 263 7.89 -4.87 -7.47
C LEU A 263 9.25 -4.74 -6.77
N HIS A 264 10.32 -4.50 -7.52
CA HIS A 264 11.67 -4.25 -7.00
C HIS A 264 11.97 -2.77 -6.73
N MET A 265 10.98 -1.87 -6.80
CA MET A 265 11.16 -0.42 -6.61
C MET A 265 12.21 0.18 -7.55
N ALA A 266 12.22 -0.30 -8.79
CA ALA A 266 13.19 0.07 -9.81
C ALA A 266 12.49 0.38 -11.16
N SER A 267 11.28 0.92 -11.13
CA SER A 267 10.53 1.30 -12.35
C SER A 267 11.23 2.36 -13.19
N GLY A 268 12.06 3.19 -12.55
CA GLY A 268 12.67 4.37 -13.17
C GLY A 268 11.74 5.57 -13.24
N LEU A 269 10.54 5.49 -12.66
CA LEU A 269 9.63 6.63 -12.58
C LEU A 269 10.14 7.66 -11.57
N TYR A 270 10.00 8.94 -11.92
CA TYR A 270 10.28 10.03 -11.02
C TYR A 270 9.27 10.08 -9.87
N THR A 271 9.77 10.23 -8.65
CA THR A 271 8.97 10.52 -7.46
C THR A 271 9.57 11.69 -6.71
N GLU A 272 8.75 12.63 -6.26
CA GLU A 272 9.22 13.87 -5.61
C GLU A 272 9.92 13.62 -4.28
N ALA A 273 9.58 12.53 -3.61
CA ALA A 273 10.18 12.15 -2.34
C ALA A 273 10.70 10.72 -2.40
N ALA A 274 12.01 10.55 -2.31
CA ALA A 274 12.62 9.25 -2.14
C ALA A 274 12.11 8.63 -0.82
N GLY A 275 11.52 7.45 -0.91
CA GLY A 275 11.08 6.69 0.26
C GLY A 275 9.69 7.00 0.79
N ASP A 276 9.01 8.04 0.31
CA ASP A 276 7.68 8.37 0.82
C ASP A 276 6.65 8.46 -0.32
N PRO A 277 5.50 7.78 -0.20
CA PRO A 277 4.38 8.12 -1.05
C PRO A 277 4.03 9.59 -0.80
N GLN A 278 3.88 10.34 -1.87
CA GLN A 278 3.47 11.73 -1.78
C GLN A 278 2.21 11.84 -0.91
N PRO A 279 2.14 12.76 0.04
CA PRO A 279 0.94 12.95 0.86
C PRO A 279 -0.34 13.04 0.03
N GLU A 280 -0.25 13.61 -1.17
CA GLU A 280 -1.35 13.71 -2.12
C GLU A 280 -1.93 12.36 -2.53
N LEU A 281 -1.13 11.30 -2.62
CA LEU A 281 -1.62 9.97 -2.99
C LEU A 281 -2.58 9.40 -1.94
N TYR A 282 -2.36 9.68 -0.66
CA TYR A 282 -3.20 9.16 0.42
C TYR A 282 -4.31 10.12 0.85
N THR A 283 -4.01 11.40 0.87
CA THR A 283 -4.86 12.41 1.51
C THR A 283 -5.30 13.54 0.58
N GLY A 284 -4.71 13.67 -0.60
CA GLY A 284 -5.12 14.66 -1.60
C GLY A 284 -6.49 14.38 -2.21
N GLY A 285 -6.90 13.10 -2.25
CA GLY A 285 -8.15 12.69 -2.90
C GLY A 285 -8.03 12.66 -4.43
N ALA A 286 -6.82 12.60 -4.97
CA ALA A 286 -6.61 12.22 -6.36
C ALA A 286 -6.94 10.73 -6.56
N ALA A 287 -7.23 10.31 -7.79
CA ALA A 287 -7.21 8.91 -8.17
C ALA A 287 -5.73 8.45 -8.16
N ALA A 288 -5.35 7.74 -7.11
CA ALA A 288 -3.94 7.53 -6.77
C ALA A 288 -3.15 6.80 -7.86
N ALA A 289 -3.75 5.78 -8.46
CA ALA A 289 -3.11 5.03 -9.52
C ALA A 289 -3.00 5.84 -10.83
N GLU A 290 -4.03 6.62 -11.18
CA GLU A 290 -4.00 7.50 -12.35
C GLU A 290 -2.92 8.59 -12.19
N ARG A 291 -2.86 9.21 -11.00
CA ARG A 291 -1.83 10.20 -10.67
C ARG A 291 -0.43 9.61 -10.74
N SER A 292 -0.24 8.38 -10.27
CA SER A 292 1.04 7.68 -10.34
C SER A 292 1.43 7.29 -11.77
N ALA A 293 0.46 6.89 -12.60
CA ALA A 293 0.69 6.44 -13.97
C ALA A 293 1.19 7.55 -14.92
N VAL A 294 0.98 8.83 -14.58
CA VAL A 294 1.46 9.97 -15.38
C VAL A 294 2.87 10.44 -15.00
N ASN A 295 3.49 9.86 -13.99
CA ASN A 295 4.88 10.18 -13.62
C ASN A 295 5.81 9.97 -14.82
N ILE A 296 6.77 10.86 -14.97
CA ILE A 296 7.80 10.80 -16.02
C ILE A 296 8.92 9.82 -15.63
N MET A 297 9.71 9.39 -16.60
CA MET A 297 10.93 8.62 -16.36
C MET A 297 12.07 9.55 -15.94
N ASP A 298 12.91 9.10 -15.01
CA ASP A 298 14.20 9.74 -14.67
C ASP A 298 15.39 8.79 -14.77
N SER A 299 15.13 7.50 -14.89
CA SER A 299 16.16 6.47 -15.10
C SER A 299 15.62 5.28 -15.88
N PRO A 300 16.48 4.47 -16.53
CA PRO A 300 16.03 3.23 -17.16
C PRO A 300 15.44 2.25 -16.13
N PRO A 301 14.38 1.48 -16.49
CA PRO A 301 13.85 0.44 -15.60
C PRO A 301 14.92 -0.56 -15.17
N GLY A 302 14.84 -1.02 -13.93
CA GLY A 302 15.74 -1.99 -13.33
C GLY A 302 17.11 -1.46 -12.90
N THR A 303 17.42 -0.17 -13.10
CA THR A 303 18.78 0.36 -12.87
C THR A 303 18.94 1.12 -11.57
N ARG A 304 17.88 1.73 -11.05
CA ARG A 304 17.92 2.57 -9.85
C ARG A 304 16.79 2.22 -8.89
N PHE A 305 17.16 1.92 -7.65
CA PHE A 305 16.20 1.71 -6.57
C PHE A 305 15.70 3.05 -6.03
N VAL A 306 14.38 3.24 -6.04
CA VAL A 306 13.71 4.34 -5.34
C VAL A 306 12.50 3.77 -4.62
N TYR A 307 12.52 3.82 -3.29
CA TYR A 307 11.39 3.32 -2.51
C TYR A 307 10.16 4.20 -2.72
N ALA A 308 9.22 3.75 -3.55
CA ALA A 308 8.10 4.54 -4.04
C ALA A 308 6.75 3.84 -3.85
N GLY A 309 5.78 4.55 -3.24
CA GLY A 309 4.42 4.06 -3.09
C GLY A 309 3.69 3.90 -4.44
N SER A 310 4.04 4.74 -5.42
CA SER A 310 3.52 4.66 -6.78
C SER A 310 3.78 3.31 -7.43
N ASP A 311 4.98 2.76 -7.32
CA ASP A 311 5.34 1.47 -7.91
C ASP A 311 4.44 0.34 -7.39
N THR A 312 4.14 0.36 -6.09
CA THR A 312 3.24 -0.61 -5.46
C THR A 312 1.80 -0.45 -5.96
N ILE A 313 1.27 0.79 -5.97
CA ILE A 313 -0.10 1.07 -6.40
C ILE A 313 -0.29 0.67 -7.86
N LEU A 314 0.67 1.01 -8.72
CA LEU A 314 0.65 0.67 -10.15
C LEU A 314 0.76 -0.83 -10.41
N SER A 315 1.51 -1.57 -9.57
CA SER A 315 1.57 -3.03 -9.67
C SER A 315 0.20 -3.67 -9.44
N VAL A 316 -0.57 -3.18 -8.47
CA VAL A 316 -1.94 -3.66 -8.22
C VAL A 316 -2.92 -3.18 -9.28
N ARG A 317 -2.76 -1.94 -9.80
CA ARG A 317 -3.54 -1.44 -10.93
C ARG A 317 -3.39 -2.31 -12.18
N ALA A 318 -2.19 -2.84 -12.44
CA ALA A 318 -1.99 -3.77 -13.56
C ALA A 318 -2.87 -5.02 -13.43
N VAL A 319 -3.06 -5.53 -12.21
CA VAL A 319 -4.00 -6.63 -11.94
C VAL A 319 -5.44 -6.18 -12.22
N ARG A 320 -5.84 -4.96 -11.77
CA ARG A 320 -7.17 -4.40 -12.03
C ARG A 320 -7.47 -4.34 -13.52
N GLN A 321 -6.53 -3.80 -14.31
CA GLN A 321 -6.67 -3.70 -15.76
C GLN A 321 -6.71 -5.08 -16.46
N ALA A 322 -5.97 -6.05 -15.94
CA ALA A 322 -5.98 -7.41 -16.48
C ALA A 322 -7.30 -8.14 -16.18
N VAL A 323 -7.89 -7.91 -15.01
CA VAL A 323 -9.21 -8.46 -14.63
C VAL A 323 -10.32 -7.82 -15.45
N ASN A 324 -10.23 -6.54 -15.73
CA ASN A 324 -11.20 -5.73 -16.50
C ASN A 324 -12.66 -5.85 -15.99
N ASP A 325 -12.81 -6.03 -14.69
CA ASP A 325 -14.07 -6.11 -13.95
C ASP A 325 -13.81 -5.64 -12.52
N ASP A 326 -14.32 -4.49 -12.16
CA ASP A 326 -14.05 -3.86 -10.87
C ASP A 326 -14.58 -4.67 -9.69
N LEU A 327 -15.78 -5.25 -9.79
CA LEU A 327 -16.33 -6.04 -8.69
C LEU A 327 -15.48 -7.28 -8.43
N ARG A 328 -15.07 -7.96 -9.50
CA ARG A 328 -14.17 -9.11 -9.41
C ARG A 328 -12.79 -8.69 -8.88
N PHE A 329 -12.24 -7.57 -9.35
CA PHE A 329 -10.96 -7.06 -8.86
C PHE A 329 -10.99 -6.76 -7.36
N TRP A 330 -12.03 -6.05 -6.88
CA TRP A 330 -12.12 -5.72 -5.45
C TRP A 330 -12.31 -6.96 -4.57
N ALA A 331 -12.89 -8.04 -5.09
CA ALA A 331 -13.05 -9.29 -4.36
C ALA A 331 -11.73 -10.11 -4.26
N ILE A 332 -10.83 -10.01 -5.25
CA ILE A 332 -9.60 -10.82 -5.32
C ILE A 332 -8.77 -10.83 -4.03
N PRO A 333 -8.40 -9.69 -3.41
CA PRO A 333 -7.60 -9.72 -2.20
C PRO A 333 -8.25 -10.51 -1.07
N PHE A 334 -9.56 -10.51 -0.99
CA PHE A 334 -10.33 -11.17 0.06
C PHE A 334 -10.57 -12.64 -0.25
N GLU A 335 -11.23 -12.96 -1.35
CA GLU A 335 -11.64 -14.32 -1.69
C GLU A 335 -10.50 -15.23 -2.12
N GLU A 336 -9.49 -14.67 -2.80
CA GLU A 336 -8.42 -15.46 -3.38
C GLU A 336 -7.13 -15.47 -2.54
N LEU A 337 -7.07 -14.64 -1.50
CA LEU A 337 -5.91 -14.56 -0.61
C LEU A 337 -6.33 -14.54 0.86
N LEU A 338 -6.80 -13.41 1.37
CA LEU A 338 -6.91 -13.13 2.80
C LEU A 338 -7.80 -14.14 3.52
N TRP A 339 -9.02 -14.38 3.02
CA TRP A 339 -9.95 -15.30 3.65
C TRP A 339 -9.53 -16.77 3.49
N LYS A 340 -8.85 -17.11 2.39
CA LYS A 340 -8.30 -18.47 2.21
C LYS A 340 -7.27 -18.84 3.26
N ILE A 341 -6.51 -17.87 3.75
CA ILE A 341 -5.47 -18.08 4.75
C ILE A 341 -5.88 -17.62 6.16
N GLY A 342 -7.17 -17.38 6.38
CA GLY A 342 -7.70 -17.02 7.69
C GLY A 342 -7.45 -15.57 8.15
N MET A 343 -6.96 -14.68 7.27
CA MET A 343 -6.73 -13.26 7.56
C MET A 343 -8.03 -12.46 7.50
N THR A 344 -8.98 -12.80 8.36
CA THR A 344 -10.32 -12.18 8.35
C THR A 344 -10.37 -10.79 8.95
N ARG A 345 -9.32 -10.34 9.66
CA ARG A 345 -9.22 -8.99 10.23
C ARG A 345 -8.24 -8.10 9.51
N THR A 346 -8.00 -8.39 8.22
CA THR A 346 -7.14 -7.58 7.36
C THR A 346 -7.97 -6.89 6.30
N THR A 347 -7.89 -5.55 6.28
CA THR A 347 -8.63 -4.69 5.36
C THR A 347 -7.65 -3.83 4.56
N PRO A 348 -7.36 -4.16 3.32
CA PRO A 348 -6.77 -3.22 2.37
C PRO A 348 -7.84 -2.22 1.92
N GLU A 349 -7.54 -0.92 2.04
CA GLU A 349 -8.46 0.13 1.66
C GLU A 349 -8.20 0.62 0.24
N THR A 350 -9.24 1.12 -0.42
CA THR A 350 -9.13 1.73 -1.74
C THR A 350 -9.22 3.25 -1.64
N ASP A 351 -8.73 3.95 -2.66
CA ASP A 351 -9.11 5.34 -2.89
C ASP A 351 -10.59 5.43 -3.33
N TRP A 352 -11.04 6.67 -3.57
CA TRP A 352 -12.42 6.92 -4.00
C TRP A 352 -12.72 6.36 -5.40
N ASN A 353 -11.70 6.12 -6.23
CA ASN A 353 -11.81 5.57 -7.58
C ASN A 353 -11.70 4.03 -7.62
N GLY A 354 -11.44 3.39 -6.48
CA GLY A 354 -11.39 1.93 -6.34
C GLY A 354 -10.03 1.30 -6.57
N ASP A 355 -8.95 2.07 -6.69
CA ASP A 355 -7.61 1.52 -6.69
C ASP A 355 -7.15 1.25 -5.24
N PHE A 356 -6.63 0.05 -4.98
CA PHE A 356 -6.14 -0.30 -3.65
C PHE A 356 -4.90 0.51 -3.28
N MET A 357 -4.96 1.15 -2.12
CA MET A 357 -3.87 1.95 -1.54
C MET A 357 -2.86 1.07 -0.78
N MET A 358 -2.51 -0.08 -1.37
CA MET A 358 -1.68 -1.10 -0.72
C MET A 358 -0.21 -0.69 -0.54
N SER A 359 0.18 0.52 -0.86
CA SER A 359 1.50 1.03 -0.48
C SER A 359 1.61 1.40 1.02
N GLY A 360 0.47 1.57 1.73
CA GLY A 360 0.49 1.91 3.16
C GLY A 360 -0.86 2.02 3.86
N GLN A 361 -1.96 1.78 3.15
CA GLN A 361 -3.32 1.96 3.68
C GLN A 361 -4.02 0.60 3.81
N CYS A 362 -3.44 -0.27 4.65
CA CYS A 362 -4.05 -1.51 5.11
C CYS A 362 -4.14 -1.51 6.63
N TRP A 363 -5.09 -2.26 7.15
CA TRP A 363 -5.26 -2.53 8.58
C TRP A 363 -5.27 -4.03 8.81
N SER A 364 -4.57 -4.48 9.85
CA SER A 364 -4.39 -5.92 10.09
C SER A 364 -3.99 -6.18 11.52
N THR A 365 -4.30 -7.36 12.04
CA THR A 365 -3.86 -7.81 13.36
C THR A 365 -2.46 -8.40 13.34
N ALA A 366 -1.87 -8.61 14.52
CA ALA A 366 -0.60 -9.31 14.64
C ALA A 366 -0.73 -10.78 14.23
N ARG A 367 -1.82 -11.44 14.62
CA ARG A 367 -2.11 -12.84 14.23
C ARG A 367 -2.26 -13.00 12.72
N ASP A 368 -2.93 -12.06 12.05
CA ASP A 368 -3.07 -12.11 10.59
C ASP A 368 -1.73 -12.02 9.88
N PHE A 369 -0.81 -11.15 10.34
CA PHE A 369 0.55 -11.16 9.79
C PHE A 369 1.35 -12.41 10.17
N GLY A 370 1.02 -13.08 11.25
CA GLY A 370 1.51 -14.42 11.52
C GLY A 370 1.05 -15.43 10.45
N ARG A 371 -0.24 -15.43 10.09
CA ARG A 371 -0.80 -16.24 8.98
C ARG A 371 -0.15 -15.90 7.65
N PHE A 372 0.07 -14.61 7.40
CA PHE A 372 0.79 -14.15 6.22
C PHE A 372 2.20 -14.74 6.15
N GLY A 373 2.93 -14.72 7.27
CA GLY A 373 4.25 -15.34 7.35
C GLY A 373 4.21 -16.85 7.12
N LEU A 374 3.20 -17.55 7.64
CA LEU A 374 3.01 -18.99 7.43
C LEU A 374 2.79 -19.33 5.94
N LEU A 375 2.03 -18.51 5.19
CA LEU A 375 1.89 -18.70 3.75
C LEU A 375 3.25 -18.73 3.05
N TYR A 376 4.16 -17.86 3.46
CA TYR A 376 5.49 -17.76 2.87
C TYR A 376 6.44 -18.86 3.33
N ILE A 377 6.40 -19.26 4.59
CA ILE A 377 7.14 -20.44 5.09
C ILE A 377 6.69 -21.70 4.36
N ASN A 378 5.40 -21.83 4.09
CA ASN A 378 4.82 -22.95 3.35
C ASN A 378 4.93 -22.80 1.82
N ASN A 379 5.80 -21.90 1.35
CA ASN A 379 6.07 -21.67 -0.07
C ASN A 379 4.78 -21.47 -0.91
N GLY A 380 3.81 -20.70 -0.39
CA GLY A 380 2.56 -20.38 -1.06
C GLY A 380 1.51 -21.49 -1.07
N LEU A 381 1.71 -22.56 -0.28
CA LEU A 381 0.70 -23.59 -0.02
C LEU A 381 -0.08 -23.28 1.26
N TRP A 382 -1.40 -23.52 1.23
CA TRP A 382 -2.26 -23.37 2.38
C TRP A 382 -3.36 -24.44 2.37
N ASN A 383 -3.43 -25.27 3.41
CA ASN A 383 -4.37 -26.38 3.51
C ASN A 383 -4.47 -27.26 2.24
N GLY A 384 -3.33 -27.51 1.59
CA GLY A 384 -3.27 -28.30 0.36
C GLY A 384 -3.59 -27.51 -0.93
N GLU A 385 -4.07 -26.27 -0.81
CA GLU A 385 -4.29 -25.37 -1.96
C GLU A 385 -3.05 -24.52 -2.24
N ARG A 386 -2.67 -24.40 -3.52
CA ARG A 386 -1.60 -23.50 -3.94
C ARG A 386 -2.17 -22.11 -4.20
N ILE A 387 -1.87 -21.20 -3.31
CA ILE A 387 -2.31 -19.80 -3.37
C ILE A 387 -1.37 -18.97 -4.26
N LEU A 388 -0.05 -19.20 -4.15
CA LEU A 388 0.98 -18.46 -4.89
C LEU A 388 1.77 -19.39 -5.83
N PRO A 389 2.42 -18.87 -6.89
CA PRO A 389 3.35 -19.65 -7.68
C PRO A 389 4.42 -20.32 -6.80
N GLU A 390 4.90 -21.50 -7.18
CA GLU A 390 5.84 -22.28 -6.36
C GLU A 390 7.15 -21.52 -6.05
N SER A 391 7.63 -20.72 -6.98
CA SER A 391 8.84 -19.91 -6.82
C SER A 391 8.61 -18.57 -6.14
N TRP A 392 7.37 -18.20 -5.78
CA TRP A 392 7.03 -16.84 -5.37
C TRP A 392 7.71 -16.41 -4.07
N ALA A 393 7.77 -17.29 -3.06
CA ALA A 393 8.46 -16.99 -1.81
C ALA A 393 9.95 -16.71 -2.03
N LYS A 394 10.61 -17.49 -2.87
CA LYS A 394 11.99 -17.27 -3.27
C LYS A 394 12.16 -15.97 -4.06
N TYR A 395 11.24 -15.70 -4.99
CA TYR A 395 11.25 -14.48 -5.80
C TYR A 395 11.23 -13.21 -4.93
N VAL A 396 10.29 -13.14 -3.98
CA VAL A 396 10.15 -11.94 -3.15
C VAL A 396 11.28 -11.76 -2.14
N SER A 397 11.95 -12.83 -1.73
CA SER A 397 13.08 -12.80 -0.79
C SER A 397 14.46 -12.75 -1.47
N THR A 398 14.52 -12.81 -2.80
CA THR A 398 15.78 -12.64 -3.54
C THR A 398 16.14 -11.16 -3.63
N PRO A 399 17.38 -10.77 -3.25
CA PRO A 399 17.85 -9.41 -3.36
C PRO A 399 17.70 -8.83 -4.78
N SER A 400 17.19 -7.61 -4.87
CA SER A 400 17.13 -6.86 -6.12
C SER A 400 18.54 -6.47 -6.59
N PRO A 401 18.85 -6.55 -7.89
CA PRO A 401 20.10 -6.02 -8.42
C PRO A 401 20.31 -4.54 -8.12
N ALA A 402 19.22 -3.75 -8.03
CA ALA A 402 19.28 -2.33 -7.74
C ALA A 402 19.42 -1.99 -6.24
N ASN A 403 19.10 -2.94 -5.34
CA ASN A 403 19.29 -2.80 -3.89
C ASN A 403 19.36 -4.16 -3.20
N PRO A 404 20.54 -4.58 -2.69
CA PRO A 404 20.70 -5.89 -2.08
C PRO A 404 19.97 -6.08 -0.74
N ALA A 405 19.44 -5.01 -0.14
CA ALA A 405 18.63 -5.08 1.08
C ALA A 405 17.11 -5.19 0.80
N TYR A 406 16.71 -5.28 -0.48
CA TYR A 406 15.31 -5.30 -0.87
C TYR A 406 15.06 -6.35 -1.96
N GLY A 407 14.01 -7.14 -1.78
CA GLY A 407 13.50 -8.06 -2.78
C GLY A 407 12.26 -7.46 -3.49
N ALA A 408 11.29 -8.30 -3.83
CA ALA A 408 10.05 -7.82 -4.45
C ALA A 408 9.03 -7.43 -3.36
N GLN A 409 9.04 -6.17 -2.93
CA GLN A 409 8.22 -5.57 -1.87
C GLN A 409 8.46 -6.16 -0.47
N PHE A 410 9.62 -6.76 -0.25
CA PHE A 410 10.07 -7.27 1.04
C PHE A 410 11.48 -6.76 1.34
N TRP A 411 11.78 -6.52 2.61
CA TRP A 411 13.12 -6.24 3.10
C TRP A 411 13.88 -7.54 3.33
N VAL A 412 15.14 -7.60 2.90
CA VAL A 412 16.01 -8.77 3.00
C VAL A 412 17.16 -8.43 3.95
N TYR A 413 17.43 -9.29 4.92
CA TYR A 413 18.35 -8.96 6.02
C TYR A 413 19.72 -9.59 5.88
N GLY A 414 19.82 -10.78 5.30
CA GLY A 414 21.09 -11.53 5.29
C GLY A 414 21.56 -11.83 6.72
N LEU A 415 22.87 -11.87 6.93
CA LEU A 415 23.50 -12.18 8.24
C LEU A 415 23.55 -11.01 9.22
N ARG A 416 22.52 -10.17 9.28
CA ARG A 416 22.49 -9.02 10.18
C ARG A 416 22.14 -9.44 11.62
N ASP A 417 22.89 -8.93 12.59
CA ASP A 417 22.62 -9.06 14.02
C ASP A 417 22.37 -10.51 14.50
N GLY A 418 23.00 -11.50 13.86
CA GLY A 418 22.84 -12.91 14.19
C GLY A 418 21.60 -13.58 13.58
N LEU A 419 20.89 -12.90 12.69
CA LEU A 419 19.81 -13.54 11.92
C LEU A 419 20.36 -14.54 10.90
N PRO A 420 19.62 -15.63 10.61
CA PRO A 420 19.91 -16.50 9.47
C PRO A 420 19.89 -15.73 8.14
N PRO A 421 20.68 -16.17 7.14
CA PRO A 421 20.83 -15.45 5.87
C PRO A 421 19.56 -15.37 5.03
N ASP A 422 18.60 -16.23 5.28
CA ASP A 422 17.31 -16.31 4.60
C ASP A 422 16.19 -15.48 5.27
N ALA A 423 16.54 -14.65 6.27
CA ALA A 423 15.60 -13.79 6.95
C ALA A 423 15.11 -12.64 6.05
N TYR A 424 13.81 -12.45 5.96
CA TYR A 424 13.18 -11.34 5.25
C TYR A 424 11.87 -10.91 5.93
N SER A 425 11.38 -9.71 5.64
CA SER A 425 10.23 -9.16 6.36
C SER A 425 9.48 -8.12 5.56
N PRO A 426 8.13 -8.13 5.58
CA PRO A 426 7.35 -6.93 5.37
C PRO A 426 7.60 -5.96 6.51
N ASN A 427 8.04 -4.74 6.19
CA ASN A 427 8.28 -3.69 7.18
C ASN A 427 7.37 -2.49 6.93
N GLY A 428 6.93 -1.88 8.00
CA GLY A 428 6.14 -0.65 7.97
C GLY A 428 6.71 0.42 8.90
N ALA A 429 6.51 1.67 8.53
CA ALA A 429 6.89 2.80 9.36
C ALA A 429 6.32 2.67 10.78
N ALA A 430 6.97 3.35 11.73
CA ALA A 430 6.60 3.31 13.15
C ALA A 430 6.65 1.91 13.78
N GLY A 431 7.53 1.03 13.27
CA GLY A 431 7.81 -0.25 13.92
C GLY A 431 6.80 -1.36 13.64
N GLN A 432 6.32 -1.45 12.43
CA GLN A 432 5.49 -2.57 11.99
C GLN A 432 6.38 -3.62 11.32
N TYR A 433 6.41 -4.86 11.83
CA TYR A 433 7.29 -5.92 11.33
C TYR A 433 6.62 -7.29 11.37
N ALA A 434 6.97 -8.15 10.41
CA ALA A 434 6.72 -9.59 10.46
C ALA A 434 7.95 -10.33 9.91
N MET A 435 8.96 -10.53 10.75
CA MET A 435 10.17 -11.25 10.39
C MET A 435 9.87 -12.71 10.09
N ILE A 436 10.25 -13.17 8.92
CA ILE A 436 10.08 -14.54 8.43
C ILE A 436 11.46 -15.16 8.30
N VAL A 437 11.69 -16.28 8.96
CA VAL A 437 12.96 -17.00 8.96
C VAL A 437 12.72 -18.46 8.58
N PRO A 438 12.72 -18.78 7.28
CA PRO A 438 12.36 -20.12 6.78
C PRO A 438 13.23 -21.24 7.34
N SER A 439 14.55 -21.05 7.39
CA SER A 439 15.49 -22.08 7.91
C SER A 439 15.26 -22.46 9.37
N LYS A 440 14.53 -21.61 10.13
CA LYS A 440 14.19 -21.85 11.54
C LYS A 440 12.72 -22.17 11.73
N ASN A 441 11.92 -22.11 10.67
CA ASN A 441 10.47 -22.21 10.71
C ASN A 441 9.85 -21.27 11.76
N VAL A 442 10.37 -20.02 11.81
CA VAL A 442 10.02 -19.01 12.81
C VAL A 442 9.47 -17.76 12.12
N ILE A 443 8.42 -17.20 12.72
CA ILE A 443 7.88 -15.88 12.38
C ILE A 443 7.82 -15.05 13.65
N VAL A 444 8.31 -13.81 13.58
CA VAL A 444 8.25 -12.84 14.68
C VAL A 444 7.49 -11.61 14.21
N VAL A 445 6.26 -11.46 14.66
CA VAL A 445 5.43 -10.28 14.37
C VAL A 445 5.56 -9.30 15.53
N ARG A 446 5.83 -8.03 15.19
CA ARG A 446 5.78 -6.93 16.15
C ARG A 446 4.94 -5.78 15.58
N ARG A 447 3.99 -5.30 16.37
CA ARG A 447 3.16 -4.14 16.08
C ARG A 447 3.42 -3.05 17.14
N GLY A 448 3.46 -1.80 16.70
CA GLY A 448 3.72 -0.69 17.63
C GLY A 448 3.57 0.69 17.01
N ILE A 449 3.98 1.73 17.76
CA ILE A 449 4.05 3.11 17.29
C ILE A 449 5.35 3.77 17.76
N ASP A 450 6.42 3.57 17.02
CA ASP A 450 7.69 4.16 17.38
C ASP A 450 7.70 5.65 17.06
N ARG A 451 8.02 6.44 18.11
CA ARG A 451 8.24 7.89 18.03
C ARG A 451 9.69 8.15 18.39
N GLY A 452 10.56 8.34 17.39
CA GLY A 452 12.01 8.48 17.61
C GLY A 452 12.79 7.24 17.16
N PRO A 453 13.84 6.81 17.88
CA PRO A 453 14.62 5.62 17.49
C PRO A 453 13.73 4.39 17.38
N GLY A 454 13.70 3.78 16.19
CA GLY A 454 12.85 2.64 15.89
C GLY A 454 13.21 1.38 16.69
N PHE A 455 12.24 0.46 16.80
CA PHE A 455 12.42 -0.85 17.39
C PHE A 455 13.50 -1.67 16.66
N ASN A 456 14.40 -2.30 17.41
CA ASN A 456 15.43 -3.17 16.84
C ASN A 456 14.90 -4.58 16.58
N ILE A 457 14.23 -4.75 15.45
CA ILE A 457 13.59 -6.01 15.06
C ILE A 457 14.62 -7.13 14.81
N THR A 458 15.81 -6.80 14.29
CA THR A 458 16.84 -7.81 13.99
C THR A 458 17.38 -8.44 15.26
N LYS A 459 17.78 -7.61 16.23
CA LYS A 459 18.22 -8.11 17.55
C LYS A 459 17.10 -8.87 18.27
N PHE A 460 15.87 -8.32 18.29
CA PHE A 460 14.75 -9.00 18.94
C PHE A 460 14.49 -10.39 18.33
N SER A 461 14.47 -10.48 17.00
CA SER A 461 14.25 -11.76 16.32
C SER A 461 15.38 -12.75 16.54
N ALA A 462 16.64 -12.29 16.58
CA ALA A 462 17.79 -13.14 16.91
C ALA A 462 17.70 -13.66 18.35
N ASP A 463 17.36 -12.81 19.32
CA ASP A 463 17.21 -13.21 20.74
C ASP A 463 16.04 -14.21 20.90
N VAL A 464 14.92 -14.03 20.15
CA VAL A 464 13.79 -14.99 20.13
C VAL A 464 14.27 -16.36 19.59
N ILE A 465 14.99 -16.37 18.47
CA ILE A 465 15.52 -17.61 17.88
C ILE A 465 16.47 -18.30 18.87
N ALA A 466 17.39 -17.56 19.48
CA ALA A 466 18.31 -18.09 20.48
C ALA A 466 17.56 -18.68 21.69
N ALA A 467 16.51 -18.02 22.16
CA ALA A 467 15.68 -18.53 23.27
C ALA A 467 14.94 -19.82 22.92
N LEU A 468 14.52 -19.96 21.66
CA LEU A 468 13.85 -21.16 21.15
C LEU A 468 14.83 -22.36 20.95
N GLU A 469 16.10 -22.08 20.69
CA GLU A 469 17.13 -23.10 20.38
C GLU A 469 18.03 -23.47 21.56
N ALA A 470 17.98 -22.70 22.65
CA ALA A 470 18.78 -22.99 23.83
C ALA A 470 18.44 -24.38 24.38
N VAL A 471 19.43 -25.29 24.31
CA VAL A 471 19.32 -26.61 24.88
C VAL A 471 19.45 -26.51 26.40
N GLU A 472 18.57 -27.19 27.14
CA GLU A 472 18.80 -27.42 28.56
C GLU A 472 20.06 -28.31 28.68
N HIS A 473 21.16 -27.73 29.15
CA HIS A 473 22.21 -28.57 29.69
C HIS A 473 21.72 -29.14 31.02
N PRO A 474 21.67 -30.45 31.16
CA PRO A 474 21.22 -31.11 32.37
C PRO A 474 22.06 -30.73 33.59
#